data_63518f6e6728ce4a4abcd0b005fd2d68
#
_entry.id   63518f6e6728ce4a4abcd0b005fd2d68
#
_cell.length_a   1.000
_cell.length_b   1.000
_cell.length_c   1.000
_cell.angle_alpha   90.00
_cell.angle_beta   90.00
_cell.angle_gamma   90.00
#
_symmetry.space_group_name_H-M   'P 1'
#
loop_
_entity.id
_entity.type
_entity.pdbx_description
1 polymer ?
#
loop_
_entity_poly.entity_id
_entity_poly.type
_entity_poly.pdbx_seq_one_letter_code
_entity_poly.pdbx_strand_id
1 'polypeptide(L)'
;PSDALTWWYLPYDQLNLELLPNLDSVGIVLIESEKQAKRRPYHKQKLCYILSNMRHFAIETASKGIPIVYAMTNEQYDEPLRALVQEFGPINMHRAAERELRSTLAELIKEESIIEHPHPGWLTPKDWFTETVGNEPPFRMDRFYRRVRKEKGWLMEGDSPVGGKFSYDADTR
;
A
#
# COMPACT_ATOMS: atom_id res chain seq x y z
N PRO A 1 -4.21 31.46 7.65
CA PRO A 1 -3.23 30.39 7.68
C PRO A 1 -3.38 29.65 6.37
N SER A 2 -2.34 29.69 5.53
CA SER A 2 -2.28 28.85 4.32
C SER A 2 -2.28 27.40 4.82
N ASP A 3 -3.34 26.68 4.57
CA ASP A 3 -3.40 25.26 4.88
C ASP A 3 -2.33 24.58 4.03
N ALA A 4 -1.20 24.26 4.66
CA ALA A 4 -0.10 23.58 3.99
C ALA A 4 -0.61 22.21 3.54
N LEU A 5 -0.40 21.89 2.26
CA LEU A 5 -0.79 20.60 1.72
C LEU A 5 -0.04 19.48 2.41
N THR A 6 -0.74 18.39 2.70
CA THR A 6 -0.16 17.14 3.15
C THR A 6 0.12 16.26 1.92
N TRP A 7 1.38 16.06 1.61
CA TRP A 7 1.78 15.30 0.42
C TRP A 7 1.75 13.80 0.65
N TRP A 8 1.21 13.06 -0.34
CA TRP A 8 1.07 11.61 -0.32
C TRP A 8 1.69 10.98 -1.56
N TYR A 9 2.67 10.11 -1.37
CA TYR A 9 3.18 9.25 -2.44
C TYR A 9 2.26 8.04 -2.61
N LEU A 10 1.71 7.88 -3.82
CA LEU A 10 0.88 6.74 -4.19
C LEU A 10 1.64 5.83 -5.15
N PRO A 11 2.01 4.61 -4.73
CA PRO A 11 2.50 3.58 -5.65
C PRO A 11 1.45 3.18 -6.68
N TYR A 12 1.88 2.62 -7.80
CA TYR A 12 1.03 2.25 -8.94
C TYR A 12 -0.14 1.30 -8.58
N ASP A 13 -0.04 0.56 -7.50
CA ASP A 13 -1.05 -0.39 -6.99
C ASP A 13 -1.97 0.21 -5.92
N GLN A 14 -1.83 1.51 -5.61
CA GLN A 14 -2.61 2.23 -4.60
C GLN A 14 -3.32 3.47 -5.16
N LEU A 15 -3.63 3.48 -6.44
CA LEU A 15 -4.26 4.62 -7.13
C LEU A 15 -5.76 4.70 -6.80
N ASN A 16 -6.07 5.10 -5.57
CA ASN A 16 -7.43 5.27 -5.09
C ASN A 16 -7.51 6.45 -4.11
N LEU A 17 -8.30 7.47 -4.45
CA LEU A 17 -8.48 8.67 -3.63
C LEU A 17 -9.21 8.38 -2.31
N GLU A 18 -10.04 7.35 -2.25
CA GLU A 18 -10.77 6.95 -1.03
C GLU A 18 -9.84 6.45 0.09
N LEU A 19 -8.58 6.14 -0.23
CA LEU A 19 -7.58 5.76 0.76
C LEU A 19 -6.99 6.99 1.48
N LEU A 20 -7.19 8.20 0.97
CA LEU A 20 -6.62 9.43 1.49
C LEU A 20 -7.55 10.09 2.53
N PRO A 21 -6.99 10.75 3.57
CA PRO A 21 -7.79 11.22 4.69
C PRO A 21 -8.69 12.41 4.37
N ASN A 22 -8.18 13.41 3.65
CA ASN A 22 -8.91 14.65 3.32
C ASN A 22 -8.39 15.23 2.00
N LEU A 23 -9.22 15.18 0.97
CA LEU A 23 -8.83 15.59 -0.38
C LEU A 23 -8.63 17.12 -0.54
N ASP A 24 -9.24 17.93 0.33
CA ASP A 24 -9.12 19.40 0.24
C ASP A 24 -7.73 19.93 0.65
N SER A 25 -6.98 19.13 1.43
CA SER A 25 -5.66 19.49 1.94
C SER A 25 -4.54 18.53 1.51
N VAL A 26 -4.77 17.74 0.47
CA VAL A 26 -3.84 16.71 -0.02
C VAL A 26 -3.19 17.13 -1.32
N GLY A 27 -1.87 16.94 -1.42
CA GLY A 27 -1.14 16.87 -2.68
C GLY A 27 -0.68 15.43 -2.94
N ILE A 28 -0.66 15.01 -4.20
CA ILE A 28 -0.31 13.64 -4.58
C ILE A 28 1.01 13.63 -5.36
N VAL A 29 1.86 12.66 -5.03
CA VAL A 29 3.10 12.35 -5.74
C VAL A 29 2.94 11.02 -6.45
N LEU A 30 3.19 11.01 -7.75
CA LEU A 30 3.27 9.79 -8.58
C LEU A 30 4.64 9.75 -9.25
N ILE A 31 5.26 8.56 -9.30
CA ILE A 31 6.60 8.40 -9.85
C ILE A 31 6.63 7.23 -10.84
N GLU A 32 7.06 7.49 -12.07
CA GLU A 32 7.47 6.47 -13.03
C GLU A 32 8.99 6.27 -12.92
N SER A 33 9.43 5.05 -12.65
CA SER A 33 10.84 4.68 -12.59
C SER A 33 11.18 3.72 -13.74
N GLU A 34 12.06 4.16 -14.65
CA GLU A 34 12.57 3.31 -15.72
C GLU A 34 13.40 2.14 -15.17
N LYS A 35 14.21 2.40 -14.15
CA LYS A 35 15.04 1.39 -13.48
C LYS A 35 14.18 0.27 -12.89
N GLN A 36 13.07 0.63 -12.25
CA GLN A 36 12.13 -0.36 -11.73
C GLN A 36 11.41 -1.12 -12.87
N ALA A 37 11.02 -0.44 -13.93
CA ALA A 37 10.40 -1.08 -15.09
C ALA A 37 11.34 -2.07 -15.82
N LYS A 38 12.65 -1.83 -15.78
CA LYS A 38 13.69 -2.70 -16.36
C LYS A 38 14.20 -3.79 -15.41
N ARG A 39 13.82 -3.77 -14.14
CA ARG A 39 14.34 -4.69 -13.12
C ARG A 39 14.08 -6.16 -13.44
N ARG A 40 12.96 -6.45 -14.09
CA ARG A 40 12.55 -7.80 -14.52
C ARG A 40 12.03 -7.74 -15.95
N PRO A 41 12.04 -8.84 -16.70
CA PRO A 41 11.46 -8.90 -18.02
C PRO A 41 9.92 -8.87 -17.96
N TYR A 42 9.37 -7.74 -17.55
CA TYR A 42 7.92 -7.57 -17.52
C TYR A 42 7.34 -7.61 -18.94
N HIS A 43 6.15 -8.18 -19.07
CA HIS A 43 5.43 -8.16 -20.33
C HIS A 43 5.08 -6.71 -20.73
N LYS A 44 5.33 -6.35 -21.99
CA LYS A 44 5.11 -4.98 -22.48
C LYS A 44 3.69 -4.46 -22.24
N GLN A 45 2.68 -5.31 -22.45
CA GLN A 45 1.28 -4.93 -22.18
C GLN A 45 1.03 -4.61 -20.71
N LYS A 46 1.65 -5.35 -19.78
CA LYS A 46 1.55 -5.05 -18.35
C LYS A 46 2.13 -3.67 -18.02
N LEU A 47 3.32 -3.37 -18.53
CA LEU A 47 3.94 -2.05 -18.34
C LEU A 47 3.10 -0.93 -18.95
N CYS A 48 2.63 -1.13 -20.18
CA CYS A 48 1.76 -0.17 -20.85
C CYS A 48 0.49 0.09 -20.03
N TYR A 49 -0.17 -0.96 -19.53
CA TYR A 49 -1.36 -0.85 -18.71
C TYR A 49 -1.10 -0.07 -17.41
N ILE A 50 -0.04 -0.42 -16.68
CA ILE A 50 0.31 0.25 -15.42
C ILE A 50 0.59 1.74 -15.66
N LEU A 51 1.45 2.07 -16.62
CA LEU A 51 1.82 3.46 -16.90
C LEU A 51 0.64 4.27 -17.41
N SER A 52 -0.18 3.70 -18.30
CA SER A 52 -1.41 4.36 -18.76
C SER A 52 -2.36 4.64 -17.60
N ASN A 53 -2.56 3.67 -16.69
CA ASN A 53 -3.42 3.83 -15.53
C ASN A 53 -2.92 4.94 -14.60
N MET A 54 -1.62 5.00 -14.32
CA MET A 54 -1.02 6.07 -13.52
C MET A 54 -1.24 7.45 -14.14
N ARG A 55 -1.04 7.58 -15.47
CA ARG A 55 -1.22 8.84 -16.20
C ARG A 55 -2.67 9.28 -16.24
N HIS A 56 -3.60 8.36 -16.50
CA HIS A 56 -5.03 8.64 -16.44
C HIS A 56 -5.46 9.08 -15.03
N PHE A 57 -5.05 8.36 -14.01
CA PHE A 57 -5.32 8.73 -12.63
C PHE A 57 -4.81 10.14 -12.30
N ALA A 58 -3.61 10.50 -12.75
CA ALA A 58 -3.04 11.84 -12.56
C ALA A 58 -3.93 12.92 -13.22
N ILE A 59 -4.32 12.71 -14.48
CA ILE A 59 -5.16 13.67 -15.23
C ILE A 59 -6.54 13.81 -14.58
N GLU A 60 -7.18 12.69 -14.25
CA GLU A 60 -8.51 12.68 -13.62
C GLU A 60 -8.49 13.35 -12.25
N THR A 61 -7.43 13.13 -11.47
CA THR A 61 -7.26 13.73 -10.14
C THR A 61 -6.97 15.22 -10.23
N ALA A 62 -6.08 15.63 -11.14
CA ALA A 62 -5.82 17.04 -11.40
C ALA A 62 -7.08 17.79 -11.87
N SER A 63 -7.93 17.15 -12.69
CA SER A 63 -9.20 17.74 -13.13
C SER A 63 -10.20 18.00 -12.00
N LYS A 64 -10.03 17.34 -10.85
CA LYS A 64 -10.80 17.57 -9.62
C LYS A 64 -10.20 18.69 -8.74
N GLY A 65 -9.12 19.34 -9.21
CA GLY A 65 -8.46 20.43 -8.48
C GLY A 65 -7.46 19.94 -7.41
N ILE A 66 -7.15 18.66 -7.35
CA ILE A 66 -6.17 18.10 -6.40
C ILE A 66 -4.77 18.29 -6.97
N PRO A 67 -3.84 18.92 -6.23
CA PRO A 67 -2.46 19.11 -6.67
C PRO A 67 -1.74 17.79 -6.89
N ILE A 68 -1.04 17.66 -8.04
CA ILE A 68 -0.28 16.46 -8.39
C ILE A 68 1.12 16.84 -8.83
N VAL A 69 2.11 16.12 -8.30
CA VAL A 69 3.45 16.01 -8.83
C VAL A 69 3.59 14.67 -9.53
N TYR A 70 3.85 14.70 -10.84
CA TYR A 70 4.11 13.52 -11.64
C TYR A 70 5.57 13.52 -12.07
N ALA A 71 6.39 12.69 -11.44
CA ALA A 71 7.81 12.59 -11.71
C ALA A 71 8.16 11.38 -12.59
N MET A 72 9.11 11.55 -13.49
CA MET A 72 9.72 10.47 -14.25
C MET A 72 11.21 10.43 -13.96
N THR A 73 11.74 9.24 -13.65
CA THR A 73 13.15 9.06 -13.32
C THR A 73 13.74 7.82 -13.98
N ASN A 74 15.05 7.85 -14.24
CA ASN A 74 15.83 6.69 -14.64
C ASN A 74 16.37 5.91 -13.43
N GLU A 75 16.17 6.43 -12.22
CA GLU A 75 16.64 5.85 -10.96
C GLU A 75 15.54 5.12 -10.19
N GLN A 76 15.84 4.67 -8.96
CA GLN A 76 14.86 4.09 -8.05
C GLN A 76 13.95 5.17 -7.46
N TYR A 77 12.88 4.78 -6.82
CA TYR A 77 11.87 5.67 -6.25
C TYR A 77 12.39 6.58 -5.12
N ASP A 78 13.41 6.14 -4.40
CA ASP A 78 13.98 6.88 -3.26
C ASP A 78 14.66 8.19 -3.70
N GLU A 79 15.31 8.22 -4.87
CA GLU A 79 16.00 9.40 -5.35
C GLU A 79 15.05 10.58 -5.61
N PRO A 80 14.01 10.48 -6.47
CA PRO A 80 13.08 11.57 -6.65
C PRO A 80 12.29 11.90 -5.38
N LEU A 81 12.01 10.92 -4.51
CA LEU A 81 11.36 11.19 -3.23
C LEU A 81 12.25 12.03 -2.30
N ARG A 82 13.56 11.81 -2.25
CA ARG A 82 14.48 12.65 -1.49
C ARG A 82 14.44 14.11 -1.95
N ALA A 83 14.39 14.35 -3.25
CA ALA A 83 14.28 15.71 -3.80
C ALA A 83 12.94 16.35 -3.41
N LEU A 84 11.85 15.61 -3.53
CA LEU A 84 10.51 16.12 -3.18
C LEU A 84 10.35 16.37 -1.67
N VAL A 85 10.96 15.57 -0.82
CA VAL A 85 10.99 15.81 0.63
C VAL A 85 11.72 17.10 0.98
N GLN A 86 12.78 17.49 0.24
CA GLN A 86 13.45 18.77 0.44
C GLN A 86 12.55 19.96 0.09
N GLU A 87 11.65 19.79 -0.86
CA GLU A 87 10.74 20.85 -1.32
C GLU A 87 9.47 20.94 -0.45
N PHE A 88 8.86 19.78 -0.12
CA PHE A 88 7.54 19.73 0.49
C PHE A 88 7.53 19.33 1.98
N GLY A 89 8.69 18.96 2.53
CA GLY A 89 8.76 18.31 3.84
C GLY A 89 8.40 16.82 3.79
N PRO A 90 8.14 16.19 4.94
CA PRO A 90 7.84 14.76 5.01
C PRO A 90 6.64 14.37 4.15
N ILE A 91 6.80 13.28 3.38
CA ILE A 91 5.78 12.74 2.48
C ILE A 91 5.13 11.52 3.12
N ASN A 92 3.80 11.50 3.14
CA ASN A 92 3.03 10.36 3.65
C ASN A 92 2.89 9.27 2.59
N MET A 93 2.77 8.04 3.00
CA MET A 93 2.37 6.92 2.15
C MET A 93 1.68 5.82 2.95
N HIS A 94 0.83 5.05 2.31
CA HIS A 94 0.40 3.79 2.88
C HIS A 94 1.47 2.72 2.66
N ARG A 95 1.60 1.81 3.61
CA ARG A 95 2.55 0.70 3.53
C ARG A 95 2.44 -0.01 2.19
N ALA A 96 3.55 -0.09 1.47
CA ALA A 96 3.60 -0.74 0.18
C ALA A 96 3.40 -2.26 0.28
N ALA A 97 2.64 -2.85 -0.65
CA ALA A 97 2.49 -4.29 -0.77
C ALA A 97 3.80 -4.95 -1.25
N GLU A 98 4.50 -4.32 -2.18
CA GLU A 98 5.76 -4.83 -2.71
C GLU A 98 6.89 -4.79 -1.68
N ARG A 99 7.53 -5.95 -1.46
CA ARG A 99 8.68 -6.06 -0.57
C ARG A 99 9.85 -5.18 -1.03
N GLU A 100 10.06 -5.14 -2.33
CA GLU A 100 11.13 -4.39 -2.95
C GLU A 100 10.98 -2.89 -2.75
N LEU A 101 9.78 -2.36 -2.92
CA LEU A 101 9.50 -0.94 -2.66
C LEU A 101 9.74 -0.61 -1.18
N ARG A 102 9.29 -1.47 -0.26
CA ARG A 102 9.59 -1.30 1.16
C ARG A 102 11.09 -1.27 1.46
N SER A 103 11.88 -2.14 0.80
CA SER A 103 13.34 -2.16 0.96
C SER A 103 13.99 -0.89 0.39
N THR A 104 13.52 -0.41 -0.76
CA THR A 104 14.02 0.83 -1.39
C THR A 104 13.76 2.05 -0.52
N LEU A 105 12.62 2.10 0.14
CA LEU A 105 12.21 3.26 0.95
C LEU A 105 12.58 3.14 2.44
N ALA A 106 13.22 2.04 2.86
CA ALA A 106 13.47 1.76 4.28
C ALA A 106 14.26 2.86 5.00
N GLU A 107 15.28 3.44 4.36
CA GLU A 107 16.09 4.53 4.95
C GLU A 107 15.26 5.82 5.06
N LEU A 108 14.48 6.18 4.04
CA LEU A 108 13.60 7.36 4.08
C LEU A 108 12.53 7.26 5.16
N ILE A 109 12.01 6.04 5.40
CA ILE A 109 11.05 5.78 6.49
C ILE A 109 11.74 5.90 7.85
N LYS A 110 12.96 5.35 7.98
CA LYS A 110 13.76 5.43 9.23
C LYS A 110 14.16 6.87 9.57
N GLU A 111 14.43 7.70 8.56
CA GLU A 111 14.75 9.12 8.69
C GLU A 111 13.50 10.00 8.91
N GLU A 112 12.31 9.42 8.95
CA GLU A 112 11.02 10.13 8.99
C GLU A 112 10.79 11.11 7.82
N SER A 113 11.56 10.98 6.76
CA SER A 113 11.36 11.67 5.48
C SER A 113 10.10 11.15 4.75
N ILE A 114 9.81 9.87 4.94
CA ILE A 114 8.53 9.25 4.56
C ILE A 114 7.83 8.74 5.80
N ILE A 115 6.57 9.17 5.97
CA ILE A 115 5.70 8.72 7.06
C ILE A 115 4.84 7.57 6.56
N GLU A 116 5.16 6.34 6.96
CA GLU A 116 4.42 5.14 6.57
C GLU A 116 3.19 4.94 7.45
N HIS A 117 2.01 4.87 6.85
CA HIS A 117 0.75 4.54 7.50
C HIS A 117 0.31 3.11 7.19
N PRO A 118 -0.44 2.45 8.08
CA PRO A 118 -1.09 1.18 7.76
C PRO A 118 -1.99 1.34 6.53
N HIS A 119 -1.92 0.37 5.61
CA HIS A 119 -2.79 0.40 4.42
C HIS A 119 -4.21 0.00 4.80
N PRO A 120 -5.23 0.85 4.60
CA PRO A 120 -6.60 0.60 5.07
C PRO A 120 -7.29 -0.57 4.36
N GLY A 121 -6.82 -0.96 3.18
CA GLY A 121 -7.29 -2.15 2.48
C GLY A 121 -6.79 -3.49 3.06
N TRP A 122 -5.85 -3.47 4.01
CA TRP A 122 -5.39 -4.68 4.69
C TRP A 122 -6.24 -4.92 5.93
N LEU A 123 -7.08 -5.94 5.86
CA LEU A 123 -8.05 -6.25 6.90
C LEU A 123 -7.43 -6.82 8.19
N THR A 124 -6.19 -7.29 8.10
CA THR A 124 -5.49 -7.91 9.22
C THR A 124 -4.14 -7.25 9.43
N PRO A 125 -3.86 -6.66 10.61
CA PRO A 125 -2.55 -6.15 10.96
C PRO A 125 -1.49 -7.26 10.92
N LYS A 126 -0.25 -6.90 10.57
CA LYS A 126 0.86 -7.85 10.53
C LYS A 126 1.07 -8.54 11.88
N ASP A 127 0.90 -7.81 12.96
CA ASP A 127 1.14 -8.29 14.31
C ASP A 127 0.19 -9.41 14.70
N TRP A 128 -1.05 -9.40 14.20
CA TRP A 128 -1.99 -10.50 14.43
C TRP A 128 -1.47 -11.84 13.93
N PHE A 129 -0.74 -11.83 12.80
CA PHE A 129 -0.13 -13.05 12.27
C PHE A 129 0.95 -13.56 13.22
N THR A 130 1.92 -12.73 13.57
CA THR A 130 3.04 -13.12 14.43
C THR A 130 2.62 -13.51 15.83
N GLU A 131 1.66 -12.80 16.42
CA GLU A 131 1.08 -13.14 17.72
C GLU A 131 0.34 -14.50 17.71
N THR A 132 -0.28 -14.86 16.58
CA THR A 132 -1.10 -16.08 16.50
C THR A 132 -0.28 -17.32 16.16
N VAL A 133 0.67 -17.20 15.23
CA VAL A 133 1.39 -18.35 14.67
C VAL A 133 2.88 -18.39 15.04
N GLY A 134 3.38 -17.31 15.63
CA GLY A 134 4.79 -17.15 15.97
C GLY A 134 5.63 -16.60 14.82
N ASN A 135 6.93 -16.47 15.06
CA ASN A 135 7.90 -15.93 14.11
C ASN A 135 8.67 -17.00 13.32
N GLU A 136 8.49 -18.28 13.68
CA GLU A 136 9.21 -19.39 13.08
C GLU A 136 8.27 -20.50 12.57
N PRO A 137 8.65 -21.14 11.46
CA PRO A 137 7.88 -22.26 10.90
C PRO A 137 7.88 -23.49 11.84
N PRO A 138 6.85 -24.35 11.70
CA PRO A 138 5.80 -24.32 10.70
C PRO A 138 4.67 -23.38 11.04
N PHE A 139 4.30 -22.49 10.11
CA PHE A 139 3.19 -21.55 10.30
C PHE A 139 1.83 -22.23 10.10
N ARG A 140 1.04 -22.25 11.13
CA ARG A 140 -0.30 -22.87 11.12
C ARG A 140 -1.36 -21.84 10.70
N MET A 141 -1.63 -21.73 9.41
CA MET A 141 -2.59 -20.77 8.85
C MET A 141 -4.03 -20.99 9.36
N ASP A 142 -4.40 -22.22 9.71
CA ASP A 142 -5.69 -22.52 10.32
C ASP A 142 -5.91 -21.76 11.64
N ARG A 143 -4.88 -21.58 12.45
CA ARG A 143 -4.95 -20.79 13.68
C ARG A 143 -5.20 -19.31 13.38
N PHE A 144 -4.46 -18.77 12.42
CA PHE A 144 -4.62 -17.37 12.01
C PHE A 144 -6.01 -17.11 11.43
N TYR A 145 -6.49 -17.98 10.54
CA TYR A 145 -7.83 -17.92 9.97
C TYR A 145 -8.93 -17.90 11.05
N ARG A 146 -8.82 -18.77 12.07
CA ARG A 146 -9.78 -18.80 13.19
C ARG A 146 -9.76 -17.50 13.98
N ARG A 147 -8.58 -16.96 14.27
CA ARG A 147 -8.46 -15.66 14.95
C ARG A 147 -9.14 -14.55 14.14
N VAL A 148 -8.80 -14.43 12.85
CA VAL A 148 -9.39 -13.38 11.99
C VAL A 148 -10.91 -13.48 11.96
N ARG A 149 -11.47 -14.67 11.83
CA ARG A 149 -12.93 -14.87 11.85
C ARG A 149 -13.55 -14.41 13.16
N LYS A 150 -12.96 -14.75 14.29
CA LYS A 150 -13.46 -14.35 15.62
C LYS A 150 -13.38 -12.84 15.81
N GLU A 151 -12.23 -12.24 15.56
CA GLU A 151 -11.99 -10.80 15.75
C GLU A 151 -12.88 -9.92 14.84
N LYS A 152 -13.15 -10.40 13.62
CA LYS A 152 -14.00 -9.69 12.64
C LYS A 152 -15.48 -10.07 12.71
N GLY A 153 -15.85 -11.10 13.47
CA GLY A 153 -17.20 -11.62 13.52
C GLY A 153 -17.68 -12.27 12.21
N TRP A 154 -16.76 -12.60 11.28
CA TRP A 154 -17.13 -13.12 9.97
C TRP A 154 -17.53 -14.59 10.02
N LEU A 155 -18.76 -14.88 9.54
CA LEU A 155 -19.36 -16.22 9.59
C LEU A 155 -19.34 -16.80 11.02
N MET A 156 -19.65 -15.97 12.01
CA MET A 156 -19.75 -16.35 13.43
C MET A 156 -21.17 -16.15 13.95
N GLU A 157 -21.60 -17.02 14.81
CA GLU A 157 -22.80 -16.91 15.67
C GLU A 157 -22.33 -16.91 17.13
N GLY A 158 -22.17 -15.70 17.70
CA GLY A 158 -21.47 -15.54 18.97
C GLY A 158 -20.04 -16.06 18.86
N ASP A 159 -19.63 -16.95 19.74
CA ASP A 159 -18.29 -17.56 19.76
C ASP A 159 -18.13 -18.77 18.84
N SER A 160 -19.21 -19.21 18.20
CA SER A 160 -19.24 -20.40 17.35
C SER A 160 -19.24 -20.06 15.87
N PRO A 161 -18.54 -20.83 15.02
CA PRO A 161 -18.60 -20.64 13.58
C PRO A 161 -19.95 -21.09 13.03
N VAL A 162 -20.50 -20.32 12.09
CA VAL A 162 -21.69 -20.72 11.31
C VAL A 162 -21.47 -22.10 10.71
N GLY A 163 -22.44 -22.99 10.87
CA GLY A 163 -22.35 -24.39 10.41
C GLY A 163 -21.47 -25.30 11.30
N GLY A 164 -21.05 -24.82 12.49
CA GLY A 164 -20.38 -25.63 13.53
C GLY A 164 -18.90 -25.92 13.26
N LYS A 165 -18.35 -25.55 12.11
CA LYS A 165 -16.93 -25.78 11.77
C LYS A 165 -16.28 -24.54 11.21
N PHE A 166 -14.97 -24.33 11.52
CA PHE A 166 -14.17 -23.24 10.92
C PHE A 166 -13.73 -23.53 9.48
N SER A 167 -13.51 -24.78 9.13
CA SER A 167 -13.12 -25.23 7.79
C SER A 167 -13.82 -26.52 7.44
N TYR A 168 -14.19 -26.65 6.17
CA TYR A 168 -14.78 -27.84 5.56
C TYR A 168 -13.81 -28.57 4.62
N ASP A 169 -12.53 -28.19 4.60
CA ASP A 169 -11.53 -28.76 3.69
C ASP A 169 -11.37 -30.28 3.84
N ALA A 170 -11.61 -30.81 5.04
CA ALA A 170 -11.57 -32.26 5.27
C ALA A 170 -12.74 -32.99 4.61
N ASP A 171 -13.85 -32.33 4.37
CA ASP A 171 -15.07 -32.90 3.80
C ASP A 171 -15.01 -32.95 2.25
N THR A 172 -13.99 -32.25 1.66
CA THR A 172 -13.82 -32.12 0.20
C THR A 172 -12.60 -32.85 -0.38
N ARG A 173 -11.91 -33.63 0.46
CA ARG A 173 -10.73 -34.42 0.07
C ARG A 173 -11.06 -35.88 -0.11
#